data_193abe850109c5450db65afadeafd5ca
#
_entry.id   193abe850109c5450db65afadeafd5ca
#
_cell.length_a   1.000
_cell.length_b   1.000
_cell.length_c   1.000
_cell.angle_alpha   90.00
_cell.angle_beta   90.00
_cell.angle_gamma   90.00
#
_symmetry.space_group_name_H-M   'P 1'
#
loop_
_entity.id
_entity.type
_entity.pdbx_description
1 polymer ?
#
loop_
_entity_poly.entity_id
_entity_poly.type
_entity_poly.pdbx_seq_one_letter_code
_entity_poly.pdbx_strand_id
1 'polypeptide(L)'
;LLPIFVSQVPAAESGLQIPAGRIKMYSYEEVLDQIENGRRFGHRPGVEITGIMLEQMGQPQNGMPFIHVAGTNGKGSVCAFLTSVFREAGLKVGTFISPHLIDFEERIMVDGRQISREDVTRIGNVLLEQEFGVTPTMFDYCVLMAVLYFKEQNCDLVIMETGLGGRLDSTNALGNPVVSVITRIGYDHMNILGNTIEEIAQEKAGIIKAGVPVVIAPQESEALAVLQRAAAAKGVRARCVQENDLQGAKALQPGLLGAYQRENAATAMCAAQVAWTGCRIEKEKMKTVIARGIHR
;
A
#
# COMPACT_ATOMS: atom_id res chain seq x y z
N LEU A 1 -18.19 15.65 -1.15
CA LEU A 1 -18.30 14.33 -1.84
C LEU A 1 -18.18 14.58 -3.32
N LEU A 2 -16.97 14.63 -3.85
CA LEU A 2 -16.74 14.63 -5.29
C LEU A 2 -16.80 13.18 -5.78
N PRO A 3 -17.61 12.86 -6.80
CA PRO A 3 -17.57 11.54 -7.42
C PRO A 3 -16.20 11.36 -8.07
N ILE A 4 -15.54 10.24 -7.78
CA ILE A 4 -14.34 9.83 -8.50
C ILE A 4 -14.78 9.53 -9.94
N PHE A 5 -14.64 10.53 -10.81
CA PHE A 5 -14.78 10.36 -12.26
C PHE A 5 -13.60 9.51 -12.73
N VAL A 6 -13.85 8.23 -13.00
CA VAL A 6 -13.02 7.51 -13.96
C VAL A 6 -13.43 8.05 -15.34
N SER A 7 -12.81 9.15 -15.77
CA SER A 7 -12.81 9.52 -17.18
C SER A 7 -12.15 8.36 -17.94
N GLN A 8 -12.82 7.88 -18.98
CA GLN A 8 -12.13 7.11 -20.01
C GLN A 8 -11.07 8.04 -20.60
N VAL A 9 -9.83 7.94 -20.09
CA VAL A 9 -8.67 8.47 -20.77
C VAL A 9 -8.48 7.54 -21.98
N PRO A 10 -8.45 8.07 -23.22
CA PRO A 10 -8.12 7.25 -24.37
C PRO A 10 -6.75 6.60 -24.08
N ALA A 11 -6.59 5.34 -24.49
CA ALA A 11 -5.33 4.62 -24.39
C ALA A 11 -4.25 5.43 -25.14
N ALA A 12 -3.56 6.29 -24.41
CA ALA A 12 -2.30 6.81 -24.85
C ALA A 12 -1.34 5.62 -24.87
N GLU A 13 -0.69 5.39 -25.98
CA GLU A 13 0.40 4.44 -26.10
C GLU A 13 1.47 4.79 -25.07
N SER A 14 1.34 4.24 -23.88
CA SER A 14 2.34 4.34 -22.80
C SER A 14 3.42 3.29 -23.00
N GLY A 15 4.04 3.29 -24.17
CA GLY A 15 5.33 2.65 -24.32
C GLY A 15 6.34 3.51 -23.56
N LEU A 16 6.90 3.01 -22.46
CA LEU A 16 8.12 3.57 -21.89
C LEU A 16 9.14 3.67 -23.04
N GLN A 17 9.44 4.90 -23.49
CA GLN A 17 10.44 5.12 -24.52
C GLN A 17 11.81 4.91 -23.90
N ILE A 18 12.48 3.84 -24.29
CA ILE A 18 13.87 3.56 -23.95
C ILE A 18 14.75 4.50 -24.78
N PRO A 19 15.58 5.37 -24.18
CA PRO A 19 16.49 6.23 -24.93
C PRO A 19 17.49 5.37 -25.73
N ALA A 20 17.76 5.76 -26.97
CA ALA A 20 18.71 5.06 -27.85
C ALA A 20 20.16 5.44 -27.49
N GLY A 21 20.69 4.83 -26.42
CA GLY A 21 22.09 4.88 -26.01
C GLY A 21 22.60 3.46 -25.77
N ARG A 22 23.93 3.25 -25.69
CA ARG A 22 24.49 1.93 -25.29
C ARG A 22 24.13 1.66 -23.83
N ILE A 23 22.95 1.03 -23.62
CA ILE A 23 22.41 0.68 -22.31
C ILE A 23 23.14 -0.57 -21.84
N LYS A 24 23.75 -0.51 -20.66
CA LYS A 24 24.17 -1.74 -19.97
C LYS A 24 22.90 -2.44 -19.48
N MET A 25 22.46 -3.48 -20.17
CA MET A 25 21.34 -4.31 -19.73
C MET A 25 21.83 -5.25 -18.63
N TYR A 26 21.27 -5.11 -17.45
CA TYR A 26 21.53 -5.96 -16.29
C TYR A 26 20.64 -7.22 -16.37
N SER A 27 21.19 -8.37 -15.95
CA SER A 27 20.39 -9.59 -15.69
C SER A 27 19.47 -9.39 -14.47
N TYR A 28 18.60 -10.36 -14.21
CA TYR A 28 17.73 -10.33 -13.03
C TYR A 28 18.55 -10.22 -11.73
N GLU A 29 19.57 -11.05 -11.58
CA GLU A 29 20.44 -11.08 -10.41
C GLU A 29 21.22 -9.76 -10.28
N GLU A 30 21.73 -9.22 -11.38
CA GLU A 30 22.42 -7.93 -11.38
C GLU A 30 21.47 -6.77 -11.02
N VAL A 31 20.21 -6.78 -11.51
CA VAL A 31 19.20 -5.77 -11.12
C VAL A 31 18.94 -5.82 -9.63
N LEU A 32 18.72 -6.99 -9.05
CA LEU A 32 18.50 -7.14 -7.61
C LEU A 32 19.74 -6.69 -6.83
N ASP A 33 20.94 -7.09 -7.24
CA ASP A 33 22.19 -6.69 -6.60
C ASP A 33 22.35 -5.15 -6.58
N GLN A 34 22.07 -4.48 -7.70
CA GLN A 34 22.11 -3.01 -7.77
C GLN A 34 21.07 -2.34 -6.87
N ILE A 35 19.86 -2.89 -6.80
CA ILE A 35 18.78 -2.36 -5.96
C ILE A 35 19.06 -2.64 -4.48
N GLU A 36 19.48 -3.86 -4.12
CA GLU A 36 19.71 -4.29 -2.73
C GLU A 36 20.98 -3.71 -2.12
N ASN A 37 22.05 -3.56 -2.91
CA ASN A 37 23.28 -2.90 -2.52
C ASN A 37 23.16 -1.37 -2.55
N GLY A 38 22.04 -0.83 -3.07
CA GLY A 38 21.62 0.53 -2.81
C GLY A 38 21.59 0.75 -1.29
N ARG A 39 21.82 2.00 -0.84
CA ARG A 39 21.87 2.31 0.59
C ARG A 39 20.61 1.82 1.30
N ARG A 40 20.76 1.10 2.41
CA ARG A 40 19.61 0.67 3.25
C ARG A 40 18.87 1.86 3.88
N PHE A 41 19.60 2.97 4.12
CA PHE A 41 19.05 4.22 4.66
C PHE A 41 19.65 5.40 3.89
N GLY A 42 18.79 6.21 3.28
CA GLY A 42 19.19 7.44 2.60
C GLY A 42 19.48 8.58 3.60
N HIS A 43 20.10 9.68 3.14
CA HIS A 43 20.26 10.91 3.91
C HIS A 43 18.98 11.74 3.99
N ARG A 44 17.97 11.42 3.16
CA ARG A 44 16.65 12.07 3.11
C ARG A 44 15.55 11.04 3.40
N PRO A 45 14.39 11.48 3.91
CA PRO A 45 13.22 10.62 4.06
C PRO A 45 12.79 9.97 2.74
N GLY A 46 12.35 8.71 2.80
CA GLY A 46 11.88 7.98 1.60
C GLY A 46 10.75 8.69 0.87
N VAL A 47 9.83 9.33 1.59
CA VAL A 47 8.75 10.12 0.99
C VAL A 47 9.26 11.23 0.05
N GLU A 48 10.37 11.87 0.38
CA GLU A 48 10.98 12.91 -0.46
C GLU A 48 11.69 12.31 -1.67
N ILE A 49 12.49 11.25 -1.45
CA ILE A 49 13.23 10.57 -2.51
C ILE A 49 12.26 9.98 -3.53
N THR A 50 11.30 9.18 -3.07
CA THR A 50 10.28 8.59 -3.95
C THR A 50 9.45 9.66 -4.65
N GLY A 51 9.14 10.78 -3.99
CA GLY A 51 8.45 11.92 -4.61
C GLY A 51 9.20 12.47 -5.83
N ILE A 52 10.52 12.69 -5.71
CA ILE A 52 11.39 13.12 -6.80
C ILE A 52 11.41 12.08 -7.94
N MET A 53 11.56 10.80 -7.59
CA MET A 53 11.56 9.71 -8.57
C MET A 53 10.24 9.63 -9.35
N LEU A 54 9.11 9.72 -8.64
CA LEU A 54 7.78 9.72 -9.26
C LEU A 54 7.59 10.92 -10.21
N GLU A 55 8.03 12.10 -9.81
CA GLU A 55 7.96 13.31 -10.63
C GLU A 55 8.75 13.14 -11.95
N GLN A 56 10.00 12.66 -11.86
CA GLN A 56 10.84 12.44 -13.03
C GLN A 56 10.31 11.32 -13.95
N MET A 57 9.61 10.33 -13.39
CA MET A 57 8.94 9.29 -14.16
C MET A 57 7.55 9.71 -14.69
N GLY A 58 7.21 11.00 -14.64
CA GLY A 58 5.96 11.53 -15.16
C GLY A 58 4.74 11.24 -14.30
N GLN A 59 4.94 11.03 -13.00
CA GLN A 59 3.89 10.81 -12.00
C GLN A 59 2.94 9.63 -12.35
N PRO A 60 3.46 8.42 -12.52
CA PRO A 60 2.67 7.26 -12.95
C PRO A 60 1.55 6.89 -11.98
N GLN A 61 1.66 7.27 -10.70
CA GLN A 61 0.65 7.06 -9.65
C GLN A 61 -0.62 7.91 -9.85
N ASN A 62 -0.57 8.96 -10.66
CA ASN A 62 -1.72 9.84 -10.87
C ASN A 62 -2.89 9.09 -11.51
N GLY A 63 -4.07 9.23 -10.88
CA GLY A 63 -5.29 8.55 -11.31
C GLY A 63 -5.37 7.06 -10.93
N MET A 64 -4.39 6.53 -10.18
CA MET A 64 -4.39 5.16 -9.66
C MET A 64 -5.00 5.14 -8.23
N PRO A 65 -6.23 4.64 -8.06
CA PRO A 65 -6.83 4.53 -6.72
C PRO A 65 -6.03 3.55 -5.86
N PHE A 66 -5.76 3.91 -4.59
CA PHE A 66 -5.08 2.98 -3.71
C PHE A 66 -5.60 3.04 -2.26
N ILE A 67 -5.44 1.94 -1.54
CA ILE A 67 -5.64 1.80 -0.09
C ILE A 67 -4.25 1.79 0.55
N HIS A 68 -4.03 2.64 1.53
CA HIS A 68 -2.75 2.76 2.22
C HIS A 68 -2.80 2.11 3.60
N VAL A 69 -1.93 1.13 3.85
CA VAL A 69 -1.96 0.30 5.07
C VAL A 69 -0.68 0.50 5.87
N ALA A 70 -0.80 1.04 7.09
CA ALA A 70 0.28 1.14 8.06
C ALA A 70 -0.07 0.39 9.35
N GLY A 71 0.92 0.14 10.18
CA GLY A 71 0.78 -0.54 11.47
C GLY A 71 2.05 -1.26 11.87
N THR A 72 2.05 -1.90 13.04
CA THR A 72 3.15 -2.78 13.44
C THR A 72 2.85 -4.21 13.00
N ASN A 73 1.74 -4.77 13.46
CA ASN A 73 1.34 -6.14 13.18
C ASN A 73 0.08 -6.20 12.31
N GLY A 74 0.00 -7.19 11.43
CA GLY A 74 -1.18 -7.48 10.64
C GLY A 74 -1.31 -6.73 9.32
N LYS A 75 -0.36 -5.87 8.94
CA LYS A 75 -0.39 -5.13 7.66
C LYS A 75 -0.58 -6.06 6.48
N GLY A 76 0.35 -7.01 6.26
CA GLY A 76 0.28 -7.96 5.14
C GLY A 76 -0.99 -8.81 5.15
N SER A 77 -1.49 -9.24 6.33
CA SER A 77 -2.77 -9.96 6.43
C SER A 77 -3.95 -9.10 6.00
N VAL A 78 -3.99 -7.82 6.42
CA VAL A 78 -5.03 -6.88 5.99
C VAL A 78 -4.94 -6.63 4.50
N CYS A 79 -3.73 -6.47 3.95
CA CYS A 79 -3.51 -6.35 2.50
C CYS A 79 -4.03 -7.58 1.74
N ALA A 80 -3.75 -8.80 2.24
CA ALA A 80 -4.23 -10.04 1.64
C ALA A 80 -5.77 -10.13 1.64
N PHE A 81 -6.42 -9.84 2.77
CA PHE A 81 -7.89 -9.80 2.84
C PHE A 81 -8.49 -8.75 1.90
N LEU A 82 -7.95 -7.54 1.86
CA LEU A 82 -8.42 -6.48 0.96
C LEU A 82 -8.26 -6.89 -0.50
N THR A 83 -7.12 -7.46 -0.87
CA THR A 83 -6.86 -7.99 -2.22
C THR A 83 -7.91 -9.04 -2.58
N SER A 84 -8.16 -10.00 -1.70
CA SER A 84 -9.17 -11.04 -1.92
C SER A 84 -10.58 -10.46 -2.09
N VAL A 85 -10.98 -9.53 -1.22
CA VAL A 85 -12.30 -8.87 -1.27
C VAL A 85 -12.51 -8.14 -2.59
N PHE A 86 -11.55 -7.32 -3.02
CA PHE A 86 -11.73 -6.52 -4.23
C PHE A 86 -11.58 -7.34 -5.52
N ARG A 87 -10.83 -8.45 -5.49
CA ARG A 87 -10.85 -9.45 -6.58
C ARG A 87 -12.21 -10.14 -6.70
N GLU A 88 -12.83 -10.51 -5.57
CA GLU A 88 -14.21 -11.03 -5.56
C GLU A 88 -15.23 -10.01 -6.08
N ALA A 89 -14.92 -8.73 -5.95
CA ALA A 89 -15.71 -7.64 -6.53
C ALA A 89 -15.54 -7.52 -8.05
N GLY A 90 -14.60 -8.26 -8.64
CA GLY A 90 -14.30 -8.23 -10.08
C GLY A 90 -13.32 -7.13 -10.49
N LEU A 91 -12.61 -6.50 -9.53
CA LEU A 91 -11.57 -5.53 -9.83
C LEU A 91 -10.23 -6.23 -10.08
N LYS A 92 -9.42 -5.64 -10.95
CA LYS A 92 -8.00 -5.99 -11.11
C LYS A 92 -7.20 -5.28 -10.02
N VAL A 93 -6.63 -6.06 -9.09
CA VAL A 93 -6.04 -5.54 -7.87
C VAL A 93 -4.52 -5.68 -7.87
N GLY A 94 -3.81 -4.55 -7.80
CA GLY A 94 -2.40 -4.50 -7.47
C GLY A 94 -2.19 -4.59 -5.96
N THR A 95 -1.15 -5.31 -5.51
CA THR A 95 -0.82 -5.42 -4.08
C THR A 95 0.68 -5.30 -3.89
N PHE A 96 1.09 -4.35 -3.05
CA PHE A 96 2.48 -4.16 -2.62
C PHE A 96 2.60 -4.49 -1.14
N ILE A 97 3.51 -5.41 -0.81
CA ILE A 97 3.80 -5.83 0.58
C ILE A 97 5.30 -5.77 0.88
N SER A 98 5.65 -5.71 2.16
CA SER A 98 7.03 -5.73 2.61
C SER A 98 7.17 -6.23 4.06
N PRO A 99 8.29 -6.94 4.36
CA PRO A 99 9.27 -7.49 3.44
C PRO A 99 8.72 -8.72 2.67
N HIS A 100 9.48 -9.25 1.70
CA HIS A 100 9.24 -10.60 1.17
C HIS A 100 9.72 -11.67 2.16
N LEU A 101 9.23 -12.88 2.03
CA LEU A 101 9.63 -14.02 2.86
C LEU A 101 10.72 -14.87 2.21
N ILE A 102 10.61 -15.13 0.92
CA ILE A 102 11.51 -16.00 0.14
C ILE A 102 12.01 -15.27 -1.10
N ASP A 103 11.11 -14.85 -1.99
CA ASP A 103 11.45 -14.28 -3.29
C ASP A 103 11.06 -12.80 -3.36
N PHE A 104 11.89 -12.00 -4.03
CA PHE A 104 11.65 -10.56 -4.21
C PHE A 104 10.28 -10.25 -4.84
N GLU A 105 9.84 -11.11 -5.77
CA GLU A 105 8.60 -10.99 -6.52
C GLU A 105 7.35 -10.98 -5.64
N GLU A 106 7.43 -11.53 -4.42
CA GLU A 106 6.32 -11.49 -3.44
C GLU A 106 5.87 -10.07 -3.09
N ARG A 107 6.79 -9.09 -3.22
CA ARG A 107 6.50 -7.68 -2.92
C ARG A 107 5.46 -7.07 -3.83
N ILE A 108 5.34 -7.56 -5.08
CA ILE A 108 4.55 -6.93 -6.14
C ILE A 108 3.65 -7.99 -6.77
N MET A 109 2.36 -7.88 -6.56
CA MET A 109 1.40 -8.85 -7.06
C MET A 109 0.27 -8.15 -7.82
N VAL A 110 -0.25 -8.79 -8.85
CA VAL A 110 -1.51 -8.42 -9.51
C VAL A 110 -2.45 -9.62 -9.48
N ASP A 111 -3.64 -9.44 -8.93
CA ASP A 111 -4.64 -10.50 -8.71
C ASP A 111 -4.07 -11.72 -7.96
N GLY A 112 -3.15 -11.48 -7.01
CA GLY A 112 -2.49 -12.52 -6.23
C GLY A 112 -1.43 -13.32 -6.99
N ARG A 113 -1.04 -12.89 -8.19
CA ARG A 113 0.10 -13.44 -8.95
C ARG A 113 1.28 -12.49 -8.82
N GLN A 114 2.42 -13.04 -8.45
CA GLN A 114 3.66 -12.28 -8.32
C GLN A 114 4.09 -11.70 -9.69
N ILE A 115 4.76 -10.56 -9.65
CA ILE A 115 5.45 -10.00 -10.83
C ILE A 115 6.45 -11.04 -11.37
N SER A 116 6.62 -11.12 -12.69
CA SER A 116 7.59 -12.03 -13.27
C SER A 116 9.03 -11.51 -13.13
N ARG A 117 10.01 -12.42 -13.14
CA ARG A 117 11.44 -12.03 -13.16
C ARG A 117 11.78 -11.20 -14.38
N GLU A 118 11.15 -11.48 -15.50
CA GLU A 118 11.27 -10.70 -16.73
C GLU A 118 10.81 -9.27 -16.56
N ASP A 119 9.67 -9.04 -15.89
CA ASP A 119 9.16 -7.69 -15.62
C ASP A 119 9.99 -6.97 -14.56
N VAL A 120 10.46 -7.65 -13.51
CA VAL A 120 11.42 -7.10 -12.55
C VAL A 120 12.68 -6.63 -13.27
N THR A 121 13.23 -7.47 -14.15
CA THR A 121 14.44 -7.15 -14.93
C THR A 121 14.19 -5.96 -15.85
N ARG A 122 13.10 -5.97 -16.60
CA ARG A 122 12.74 -4.92 -17.55
C ARG A 122 12.55 -3.57 -16.85
N ILE A 123 11.70 -3.52 -15.82
CA ILE A 123 11.41 -2.28 -15.09
C ILE A 123 12.64 -1.84 -14.30
N GLY A 124 13.36 -2.77 -13.69
CA GLY A 124 14.58 -2.51 -12.95
C GLY A 124 15.64 -1.84 -13.82
N ASN A 125 15.88 -2.33 -15.05
CA ASN A 125 16.80 -1.70 -16.00
C ASN A 125 16.38 -0.27 -16.34
N VAL A 126 15.09 -0.03 -16.58
CA VAL A 126 14.57 1.32 -16.83
C VAL A 126 14.85 2.25 -15.65
N LEU A 127 14.65 1.78 -14.40
CA LEU A 127 14.85 2.59 -13.20
C LEU A 127 16.33 2.85 -12.93
N LEU A 128 17.21 1.86 -13.13
CA LEU A 128 18.66 1.99 -12.91
C LEU A 128 19.34 2.88 -13.94
N GLU A 129 18.73 3.08 -15.10
CA GLU A 129 19.21 3.98 -16.13
C GLU A 129 18.91 5.45 -15.82
N GLN A 130 17.94 5.73 -14.93
CA GLN A 130 17.55 7.10 -14.59
C GLN A 130 18.55 7.77 -13.65
N GLU A 131 18.93 9.00 -13.95
CA GLU A 131 19.68 9.88 -13.06
C GLU A 131 18.72 10.72 -12.22
N PHE A 132 18.27 10.20 -11.07
CA PHE A 132 17.29 10.90 -10.22
C PHE A 132 17.83 12.13 -9.50
N GLY A 133 19.16 12.40 -9.54
CA GLY A 133 19.77 13.50 -8.78
C GLY A 133 19.70 13.33 -7.25
N VAL A 134 19.18 12.22 -6.79
CA VAL A 134 19.13 11.75 -5.40
C VAL A 134 19.61 10.31 -5.34
N THR A 135 19.94 9.82 -4.14
CA THR A 135 20.37 8.43 -3.96
C THR A 135 19.20 7.62 -3.40
N PRO A 136 18.47 6.83 -4.25
CA PRO A 136 17.37 6.01 -3.79
C PRO A 136 17.86 4.88 -2.89
N THR A 137 16.99 4.46 -1.98
CA THR A 137 17.14 3.21 -1.23
C THR A 137 16.53 2.04 -2.00
N MET A 138 16.84 0.82 -1.58
CA MET A 138 16.16 -0.38 -2.08
C MET A 138 14.62 -0.21 -2.05
N PHE A 139 14.09 0.34 -0.95
CA PHE A 139 12.65 0.46 -0.77
C PHE A 139 12.03 1.49 -1.72
N ASP A 140 12.72 2.58 -2.02
CA ASP A 140 12.27 3.57 -3.01
C ASP A 140 12.15 2.95 -4.40
N TYR A 141 13.15 2.14 -4.81
CA TYR A 141 13.08 1.37 -6.06
C TYR A 141 11.92 0.38 -6.08
N CYS A 142 11.69 -0.35 -4.98
CA CYS A 142 10.58 -1.31 -4.89
C CYS A 142 9.22 -0.61 -5.06
N VAL A 143 9.01 0.54 -4.40
CA VAL A 143 7.77 1.31 -4.50
C VAL A 143 7.56 1.81 -5.93
N LEU A 144 8.60 2.38 -6.54
CA LEU A 144 8.48 2.91 -7.91
C LEU A 144 8.26 1.79 -8.93
N MET A 145 8.96 0.65 -8.80
CA MET A 145 8.75 -0.55 -9.64
C MET A 145 7.30 -1.04 -9.53
N ALA A 146 6.76 -1.11 -8.31
CA ALA A 146 5.38 -1.52 -8.09
C ALA A 146 4.38 -0.57 -8.78
N VAL A 147 4.57 0.75 -8.62
CA VAL A 147 3.70 1.76 -9.24
C VAL A 147 3.71 1.65 -10.76
N LEU A 148 4.90 1.53 -11.37
CA LEU A 148 5.03 1.37 -12.83
C LEU A 148 4.34 0.09 -13.30
N TYR A 149 4.59 -1.03 -12.63
CA TYR A 149 3.97 -2.31 -12.96
C TYR A 149 2.45 -2.27 -12.84
N PHE A 150 1.90 -1.72 -11.75
CA PHE A 150 0.45 -1.61 -11.57
C PHE A 150 -0.20 -0.70 -12.62
N LYS A 151 0.48 0.37 -13.01
CA LYS A 151 0.03 1.26 -14.10
C LYS A 151 -0.02 0.52 -15.44
N GLU A 152 1.05 -0.20 -15.80
CA GLU A 152 1.13 -1.00 -17.02
C GLU A 152 0.06 -2.10 -17.04
N GLN A 153 -0.17 -2.73 -15.89
CA GLN A 153 -1.20 -3.75 -15.73
C GLN A 153 -2.62 -3.21 -15.73
N ASN A 154 -2.81 -1.88 -15.75
CA ASN A 154 -4.14 -1.23 -15.65
C ASN A 154 -4.93 -1.72 -14.43
N CYS A 155 -4.31 -1.72 -13.24
CA CYS A 155 -5.00 -2.08 -12.01
C CYS A 155 -6.12 -1.08 -11.69
N ASP A 156 -7.30 -1.59 -11.35
CA ASP A 156 -8.45 -0.77 -10.96
C ASP A 156 -8.30 -0.20 -9.55
N LEU A 157 -7.60 -0.93 -8.69
CA LEU A 157 -7.31 -0.57 -7.29
C LEU A 157 -5.96 -1.14 -6.88
N VAL A 158 -5.23 -0.41 -6.05
CA VAL A 158 -3.95 -0.88 -5.50
C VAL A 158 -4.01 -0.90 -3.97
N ILE A 159 -3.43 -1.93 -3.36
CA ILE A 159 -3.24 -2.04 -1.92
C ILE A 159 -1.76 -1.82 -1.63
N MET A 160 -1.42 -0.76 -0.87
CA MET A 160 -0.04 -0.36 -0.58
C MET A 160 0.27 -0.51 0.90
N GLU A 161 1.13 -1.45 1.24
CA GLU A 161 1.68 -1.61 2.59
C GLU A 161 2.86 -0.67 2.80
N THR A 162 2.90 0.06 3.94
CA THR A 162 4.08 0.83 4.34
C THR A 162 5.24 -0.10 4.72
N GLY A 163 6.47 0.29 4.38
CA GLY A 163 7.66 -0.44 4.82
C GLY A 163 7.97 -0.18 6.29
N LEU A 164 8.12 1.09 6.65
CA LEU A 164 8.51 1.51 8.00
C LEU A 164 7.80 2.80 8.43
N GLY A 165 7.17 2.76 9.59
CA GLY A 165 6.47 3.93 10.13
C GLY A 165 5.24 4.30 9.31
N GLY A 166 5.29 5.40 8.60
CA GLY A 166 4.24 5.93 7.72
C GLY A 166 4.54 7.34 7.23
N ARG A 167 4.79 8.28 8.15
CA ARG A 167 4.98 9.71 7.83
C ARG A 167 6.09 9.95 6.80
N LEU A 168 7.21 9.29 6.96
CA LEU A 168 8.41 9.42 6.12
C LEU A 168 8.62 8.23 5.17
N ASP A 169 7.66 7.30 5.13
CA ASP A 169 7.73 6.11 4.30
C ASP A 169 7.60 6.47 2.80
N SER A 170 8.34 5.76 1.96
CA SER A 170 8.34 5.95 0.49
C SER A 170 6.93 5.85 -0.11
N THR A 171 6.08 4.95 0.41
CA THR A 171 4.70 4.80 -0.06
C THR A 171 3.84 6.03 0.22
N ASN A 172 4.24 6.88 1.19
CA ASN A 172 3.51 8.11 1.51
C ASN A 172 3.66 9.21 0.44
N ALA A 173 4.58 9.04 -0.51
CA ALA A 173 4.75 9.90 -1.68
C ALA A 173 3.63 9.75 -2.73
N LEU A 174 2.84 8.67 -2.67
CA LEU A 174 1.79 8.40 -3.66
C LEU A 174 0.59 9.36 -3.59
N GLY A 175 0.53 10.21 -2.57
CA GLY A 175 -0.53 11.21 -2.43
C GLY A 175 -1.70 10.73 -1.55
N ASN A 176 -2.93 10.97 -2.00
CA ASN A 176 -4.14 10.70 -1.23
C ASN A 176 -4.75 9.34 -1.58
N PRO A 177 -4.81 8.40 -0.63
CA PRO A 177 -5.48 7.12 -0.83
C PRO A 177 -7.02 7.28 -0.82
N VAL A 178 -7.74 6.24 -1.27
CA VAL A 178 -9.20 6.17 -1.11
C VAL A 178 -9.59 5.91 0.35
N VAL A 179 -8.74 5.22 1.10
CA VAL A 179 -8.83 5.02 2.55
C VAL A 179 -7.44 4.75 3.13
N SER A 180 -7.14 5.34 4.29
CA SER A 180 -5.99 4.97 5.12
C SER A 180 -6.40 3.91 6.14
N VAL A 181 -5.56 2.91 6.36
CA VAL A 181 -5.81 1.82 7.30
C VAL A 181 -4.65 1.74 8.29
N ILE A 182 -4.96 1.80 9.58
CA ILE A 182 -3.95 1.61 10.64
C ILE A 182 -4.26 0.27 11.34
N THR A 183 -3.39 -0.71 11.14
CA THR A 183 -3.48 -2.01 11.84
C THR A 183 -2.94 -1.89 13.25
N ARG A 184 -2.89 -2.98 14.02
CA ARG A 184 -2.46 -2.95 15.43
C ARG A 184 -1.06 -2.36 15.57
N ILE A 185 -0.91 -1.40 16.47
CA ILE A 185 0.37 -0.78 16.85
C ILE A 185 0.97 -1.54 18.05
N GLY A 186 2.27 -1.69 18.04
CA GLY A 186 3.07 -2.25 19.13
C GLY A 186 4.49 -1.74 19.04
N TYR A 187 5.32 -2.12 19.98
CA TYR A 187 6.75 -1.81 19.97
C TYR A 187 7.45 -2.53 18.82
N ASP A 188 8.07 -1.77 17.95
CA ASP A 188 8.87 -2.25 16.83
C ASP A 188 9.74 -1.10 16.30
N HIS A 189 10.93 -1.42 15.79
CA HIS A 189 11.87 -0.44 15.25
C HIS A 189 12.08 0.80 16.14
N MET A 190 12.15 0.61 17.47
CA MET A 190 12.20 1.69 18.46
C MET A 190 13.35 2.67 18.25
N ASN A 191 14.47 2.20 17.73
CA ASN A 191 15.63 3.02 17.36
C ASN A 191 15.37 4.03 16.23
N ILE A 192 14.25 3.89 15.51
CA ILE A 192 13.88 4.77 14.37
C ILE A 192 12.54 5.46 14.63
N LEU A 193 11.54 4.74 15.13
CA LEU A 193 10.16 5.23 15.24
C LEU A 193 9.87 5.89 16.60
N GLY A 194 10.75 5.72 17.59
CA GLY A 194 10.57 6.24 18.95
C GLY A 194 10.48 5.16 20.00
N ASN A 195 10.59 5.57 21.26
CA ASN A 195 10.69 4.68 22.42
C ASN A 195 9.34 4.45 23.12
N THR A 196 8.30 5.12 22.69
CA THR A 196 6.94 5.02 23.26
C THR A 196 5.92 4.61 22.21
N ILE A 197 4.81 4.05 22.66
CA ILE A 197 3.69 3.69 21.78
C ILE A 197 3.13 4.93 21.08
N GLU A 198 3.11 6.07 21.76
CA GLU A 198 2.63 7.33 21.22
C GLU A 198 3.51 7.83 20.08
N GLU A 199 4.84 7.77 20.22
CA GLU A 199 5.78 8.16 19.17
C GLU A 199 5.61 7.27 17.94
N ILE A 200 5.56 5.94 18.14
CA ILE A 200 5.33 4.97 17.06
C ILE A 200 3.98 5.21 16.38
N ALA A 201 2.92 5.47 17.17
CA ALA A 201 1.59 5.78 16.66
C ALA A 201 1.60 7.09 15.84
N GLN A 202 2.35 8.10 16.28
CA GLN A 202 2.47 9.38 15.57
C GLN A 202 3.13 9.21 14.20
N GLU A 203 4.19 8.40 14.10
CA GLU A 203 4.83 8.08 12.82
C GLU A 203 3.86 7.37 11.85
N LYS A 204 3.09 6.40 12.36
CA LYS A 204 2.10 5.67 11.55
C LYS A 204 0.91 6.54 11.16
N ALA A 205 0.48 7.45 12.05
CA ALA A 205 -0.56 8.43 11.75
C ALA A 205 -0.23 9.36 10.58
N GLY A 206 1.03 9.45 10.17
CA GLY A 206 1.47 10.25 9.02
C GLY A 206 0.85 9.88 7.68
N ILE A 207 0.23 8.68 7.55
CA ILE A 207 -0.53 8.30 6.35
C ILE A 207 -1.97 8.83 6.36
N ILE A 208 -2.45 9.42 7.46
CA ILE A 208 -3.79 10.03 7.54
C ILE A 208 -3.78 11.36 6.79
N LYS A 209 -4.63 11.48 5.78
CA LYS A 209 -4.70 12.65 4.89
C LYS A 209 -6.00 13.43 5.10
N ALA A 210 -5.95 14.73 4.88
CA ALA A 210 -7.15 15.58 4.95
C ALA A 210 -8.20 15.13 3.93
N GLY A 211 -9.45 15.02 4.35
CA GLY A 211 -10.55 14.60 3.49
C GLY A 211 -10.59 13.11 3.12
N VAL A 212 -9.61 12.32 3.57
CA VAL A 212 -9.53 10.87 3.31
C VAL A 212 -9.99 10.11 4.55
N PRO A 213 -10.96 9.18 4.44
CA PRO A 213 -11.38 8.38 5.57
C PRO A 213 -10.23 7.52 6.11
N VAL A 214 -10.24 7.27 7.44
CA VAL A 214 -9.29 6.36 8.09
C VAL A 214 -10.02 5.27 8.87
N VAL A 215 -9.54 4.03 8.71
CA VAL A 215 -9.95 2.87 9.49
C VAL A 215 -8.85 2.51 10.47
N ILE A 216 -9.21 2.36 11.75
CA ILE A 216 -8.29 2.04 12.84
C ILE A 216 -8.68 0.69 13.44
N ALA A 217 -7.76 -0.28 13.38
CA ALA A 217 -7.89 -1.57 14.06
C ALA A 217 -8.03 -1.39 15.59
N PRO A 218 -8.41 -2.42 16.36
CA PRO A 218 -8.33 -2.38 17.81
C PRO A 218 -6.93 -1.99 18.30
N GLN A 219 -6.85 -1.04 19.23
CA GLN A 219 -5.60 -0.47 19.75
C GLN A 219 -5.60 -0.42 21.27
N GLU A 220 -4.43 -0.33 21.88
CA GLU A 220 -4.27 0.14 23.25
C GLU A 220 -4.65 1.62 23.33
N SER A 221 -5.07 2.10 24.53
CA SER A 221 -5.62 3.43 24.75
C SER A 221 -4.71 4.57 24.27
N GLU A 222 -3.40 4.44 24.51
CA GLU A 222 -2.38 5.43 24.19
C GLU A 222 -2.26 5.61 22.66
N ALA A 223 -2.13 4.51 21.93
CA ALA A 223 -2.09 4.54 20.46
C ALA A 223 -3.39 5.07 19.87
N LEU A 224 -4.55 4.61 20.38
CA LEU A 224 -5.85 5.06 19.90
C LEU A 224 -6.02 6.57 20.04
N ALA A 225 -5.63 7.13 21.20
CA ALA A 225 -5.73 8.56 21.48
C ALA A 225 -4.90 9.39 20.49
N VAL A 226 -3.69 8.94 20.15
CA VAL A 226 -2.82 9.61 19.14
C VAL A 226 -3.48 9.56 17.77
N LEU A 227 -3.94 8.40 17.33
CA LEU A 227 -4.56 8.23 16.00
C LEU A 227 -5.84 9.05 15.84
N GLN A 228 -6.68 9.10 16.89
CA GLN A 228 -7.90 9.91 16.88
C GLN A 228 -7.60 11.41 16.82
N ARG A 229 -6.61 11.89 17.59
CA ARG A 229 -6.15 13.28 17.50
C ARG A 229 -5.61 13.63 16.13
N ALA A 230 -4.81 12.72 15.53
CA ALA A 230 -4.28 12.93 14.19
C ALA A 230 -5.38 13.01 13.13
N ALA A 231 -6.40 12.14 13.21
CA ALA A 231 -7.57 12.18 12.34
C ALA A 231 -8.37 13.48 12.52
N ALA A 232 -8.65 13.87 13.76
CA ALA A 232 -9.35 15.12 14.08
C ALA A 232 -8.61 16.35 13.56
N ALA A 233 -7.28 16.41 13.71
CA ALA A 233 -6.44 17.49 13.18
C ALA A 233 -6.49 17.61 11.65
N LYS A 234 -6.84 16.53 10.94
CA LYS A 234 -7.07 16.49 9.49
C LYS A 234 -8.54 16.70 9.10
N GLY A 235 -9.42 16.96 10.07
CA GLY A 235 -10.86 17.10 9.84
C GLY A 235 -11.55 15.79 9.43
N VAL A 236 -10.97 14.65 9.76
CA VAL A 236 -11.46 13.32 9.36
C VAL A 236 -11.99 12.57 10.58
N ARG A 237 -13.17 11.96 10.42
CA ARG A 237 -13.72 11.04 11.42
C ARG A 237 -13.12 9.66 11.23
N ALA A 238 -12.43 9.15 12.25
CA ALA A 238 -11.90 7.79 12.23
C ALA A 238 -13.02 6.75 12.40
N ARG A 239 -12.98 5.70 11.56
CA ARG A 239 -13.79 4.48 11.72
C ARG A 239 -12.98 3.48 12.55
N CYS A 240 -13.14 3.50 13.87
CA CYS A 240 -12.54 2.48 14.74
C CYS A 240 -13.31 1.17 14.62
N VAL A 241 -12.60 0.04 14.50
CA VAL A 241 -13.17 -1.31 14.53
C VAL A 241 -13.77 -1.57 15.91
N GLN A 242 -15.02 -2.04 15.94
CA GLN A 242 -15.81 -2.27 17.15
C GLN A 242 -16.02 -3.77 17.41
N GLU A 243 -16.50 -4.14 18.61
CA GLU A 243 -16.76 -5.54 18.97
C GLU A 243 -17.74 -6.21 17.98
N ASN A 244 -18.76 -5.51 17.50
CA ASN A 244 -19.69 -6.05 16.50
C ASN A 244 -18.99 -6.40 15.17
N ASP A 245 -17.96 -5.64 14.77
CA ASP A 245 -17.15 -5.93 13.58
C ASP A 245 -16.32 -7.20 13.80
N LEU A 246 -15.76 -7.37 15.00
CA LEU A 246 -15.00 -8.55 15.40
C LEU A 246 -15.87 -9.81 15.40
N GLN A 247 -17.10 -9.72 15.90
CA GLN A 247 -18.07 -10.83 15.87
C GLN A 247 -18.47 -11.15 14.43
N GLY A 248 -18.71 -10.13 13.61
CA GLY A 248 -18.98 -10.31 12.18
C GLY A 248 -17.84 -11.03 11.47
N ALA A 249 -16.60 -10.60 11.67
CA ALA A 249 -15.42 -11.25 11.09
C ALA A 249 -15.25 -12.70 11.55
N LYS A 250 -15.49 -12.98 12.84
CA LYS A 250 -15.44 -14.35 13.39
C LYS A 250 -16.46 -15.26 12.70
N ALA A 251 -17.67 -14.78 12.46
CA ALA A 251 -18.72 -15.54 11.80
C ALA A 251 -18.40 -15.92 10.35
N LEU A 252 -17.53 -15.13 9.66
CA LEU A 252 -17.09 -15.38 8.30
C LEU A 252 -15.97 -16.43 8.19
N GLN A 253 -15.41 -16.90 9.31
CA GLN A 253 -14.31 -17.88 9.32
C GLN A 253 -13.16 -17.45 8.37
N PRO A 254 -12.35 -16.45 8.76
CA PRO A 254 -11.26 -15.94 7.91
C PRO A 254 -10.35 -17.05 7.39
N GLY A 255 -9.97 -16.98 6.11
CA GLY A 255 -9.15 -18.00 5.46
C GLY A 255 -7.70 -18.07 5.99
N LEU A 256 -7.20 -16.97 6.60
CA LEU A 256 -5.87 -16.97 7.24
C LEU A 256 -5.96 -17.53 8.67
N LEU A 257 -4.96 -18.35 9.04
CA LEU A 257 -4.91 -19.02 10.34
C LEU A 257 -4.33 -18.12 11.45
N GLY A 258 -4.91 -18.22 12.65
CA GLY A 258 -4.44 -17.54 13.85
C GLY A 258 -5.51 -16.67 14.52
N ALA A 259 -5.47 -16.57 15.85
CA ALA A 259 -6.49 -15.85 16.64
C ALA A 259 -6.55 -14.34 16.29
N TYR A 260 -5.40 -13.75 15.99
CA TYR A 260 -5.26 -12.34 15.58
C TYR A 260 -5.85 -12.03 14.19
N GLN A 261 -6.09 -13.05 13.36
CA GLN A 261 -6.67 -12.86 12.03
C GLN A 261 -8.13 -12.40 12.09
N ARG A 262 -8.81 -12.59 13.20
CA ARG A 262 -10.15 -12.02 13.42
C ARG A 262 -10.10 -10.48 13.43
N GLU A 263 -9.10 -9.90 14.09
CA GLU A 263 -8.91 -8.44 14.13
C GLU A 263 -8.50 -7.91 12.75
N ASN A 264 -7.59 -8.61 12.07
CA ASN A 264 -7.16 -8.23 10.72
C ASN A 264 -8.32 -8.31 9.72
N ALA A 265 -9.13 -9.38 9.78
CA ALA A 265 -10.31 -9.54 8.93
C ALA A 265 -11.36 -8.45 9.20
N ALA A 266 -11.66 -8.14 10.48
CA ALA A 266 -12.58 -7.06 10.84
C ALA A 266 -12.09 -5.69 10.33
N THR A 267 -10.77 -5.45 10.43
CA THR A 267 -10.15 -4.23 9.92
C THR A 267 -10.29 -4.13 8.40
N ALA A 268 -9.99 -5.21 7.68
CA ALA A 268 -10.14 -5.28 6.23
C ALA A 268 -11.61 -5.12 5.80
N MET A 269 -12.57 -5.73 6.53
CA MET A 269 -14.01 -5.55 6.28
C MET A 269 -14.44 -4.09 6.41
N CYS A 270 -14.04 -3.42 7.49
CA CYS A 270 -14.33 -2.01 7.70
C CYS A 270 -13.69 -1.14 6.61
N ALA A 271 -12.45 -1.43 6.23
CA ALA A 271 -11.75 -0.69 5.18
C ALA A 271 -12.41 -0.90 3.81
N ALA A 272 -12.79 -2.14 3.48
CA ALA A 272 -13.52 -2.44 2.25
C ALA A 272 -14.87 -1.73 2.20
N GLN A 273 -15.64 -1.70 3.30
CA GLN A 273 -16.91 -0.97 3.38
C GLN A 273 -16.74 0.53 3.14
N VAL A 274 -15.69 1.14 3.72
CA VAL A 274 -15.38 2.55 3.54
C VAL A 274 -14.92 2.84 2.11
N ALA A 275 -14.00 2.04 1.56
CA ALA A 275 -13.51 2.20 0.20
C ALA A 275 -14.60 1.96 -0.85
N TRP A 276 -15.58 1.06 -0.55
CA TRP A 276 -16.67 0.72 -1.45
C TRP A 276 -17.52 1.92 -1.87
N THR A 277 -17.65 2.92 -0.99
CA THR A 277 -18.38 4.15 -1.32
C THR A 277 -17.74 4.95 -2.45
N GLY A 278 -16.45 4.73 -2.71
CA GLY A 278 -15.69 5.31 -3.83
C GLY A 278 -15.60 4.42 -5.08
N CYS A 279 -16.04 3.16 -5.01
CA CYS A 279 -15.98 2.21 -6.11
C CYS A 279 -17.33 2.12 -6.86
N ARG A 280 -17.30 1.83 -8.17
CA ARG A 280 -18.51 1.64 -9.01
C ARG A 280 -19.23 0.29 -8.78
N ILE A 281 -19.20 -0.25 -7.58
CA ILE A 281 -19.75 -1.57 -7.26
C ILE A 281 -21.09 -1.39 -6.55
N GLU A 282 -22.10 -2.19 -6.93
CA GLU A 282 -23.44 -2.16 -6.36
C GLU A 282 -23.42 -2.47 -4.85
N LYS A 283 -24.03 -1.60 -4.05
CA LYS A 283 -24.05 -1.73 -2.58
C LYS A 283 -24.70 -3.04 -2.10
N GLU A 284 -25.69 -3.55 -2.81
CA GLU A 284 -26.39 -4.80 -2.48
C GLU A 284 -25.45 -6.00 -2.50
N LYS A 285 -24.47 -6.00 -3.38
CA LYS A 285 -23.46 -7.07 -3.51
C LYS A 285 -22.35 -6.98 -2.47
N MET A 286 -22.14 -5.81 -1.86
CA MET A 286 -21.01 -5.53 -0.96
C MET A 286 -20.85 -6.57 0.14
N LYS A 287 -21.91 -6.88 0.90
CA LYS A 287 -21.85 -7.81 2.03
C LYS A 287 -21.41 -9.21 1.59
N THR A 288 -21.97 -9.71 0.49
CA THR A 288 -21.67 -11.04 -0.04
C THR A 288 -20.24 -11.12 -0.56
N VAL A 289 -19.78 -10.09 -1.25
CA VAL A 289 -18.42 -10.03 -1.81
C VAL A 289 -17.38 -9.95 -0.68
N ILE A 290 -17.61 -9.09 0.32
CA ILE A 290 -16.72 -9.00 1.49
C ILE A 290 -16.66 -10.35 2.21
N ALA A 291 -17.81 -11.00 2.43
CA ALA A 291 -17.84 -12.29 3.11
C ALA A 291 -17.04 -13.36 2.36
N ARG A 292 -17.19 -13.44 1.04
CA ARG A 292 -16.43 -14.39 0.20
C ARG A 292 -14.93 -14.09 0.21
N GLY A 293 -14.54 -12.82 0.10
CA GLY A 293 -13.15 -12.41 0.07
C GLY A 293 -12.43 -12.62 1.42
N ILE A 294 -13.15 -12.48 2.53
CA ILE A 294 -12.57 -12.73 3.88
C ILE A 294 -12.42 -14.23 4.15
N HIS A 295 -13.34 -15.05 3.64
CA HIS A 295 -13.29 -16.51 3.82
C HIS A 295 -12.17 -17.19 3.02
N ARG A 296 -11.75 -16.63 1.89
CA ARG A 296 -10.65 -17.14 1.04
C ARG A 296 -9.28 -16.83 1.59
#